data_c0a0952414a2b35e4921c9bd231f2ea5
#
_entry.id   c0a0952414a2b35e4921c9bd231f2ea5
#
_cell.length_a   1.000
_cell.length_b   1.000
_cell.length_c   1.000
_cell.angle_alpha   90.00
_cell.angle_beta   90.00
_cell.angle_gamma   90.00
#
_symmetry.space_group_name_H-M   'P 1'
#
loop_
_entity.id
_entity.type
_entity.pdbx_description
1 polymer ?
#
loop_
_entity_poly.entity_id
_entity_poly.type
_entity_poly.pdbx_seq_one_letter_code
_entity_poly.pdbx_strand_id
1 'polypeptide(L)'
;VIRHSIWLIGSVFALLLLGCXTLQKDRFVDTIGQIQLKKLDEIEESLTQIRKKILDNNGIVTEQTRGELGKIREHGDDLATKDSVNRQYIARLEALRGLEAQIAANPRRARKHLRAALDSWKFDETAILLEALLIDDAEXRLTFLNEHIAESREHWRLIAEKGAAHFNLGQYSEAVSSWDAALPFLLPAWSTLYADQRKQAWTLKGSEDELDEQSLSLLTDEPIILASMVKLTLXESELLDGIDEDRNLEGSHLFTYLKNNGYXFSSEQTLARRRDAAHFLWLLLSNKLDKKEMRNRFSSRFAKNGSPIADVEVXQPWFDGVLGTVQYEIMSLSDGVHFXPNGTVSGLDYIIWLRATEAY
;
A
#
# COMPACT_ATOMS: atom_id res chain seq x y z
N VAL A 1 -25.90 -2.93 65.51
CA VAL A 1 -25.07 -3.46 64.39
C VAL A 1 -25.90 -3.76 63.15
N ILE A 2 -27.20 -4.03 63.26
CA ILE A 2 -28.04 -4.46 62.12
C ILE A 2 -28.58 -3.27 61.29
N ARG A 3 -28.59 -2.04 61.79
CA ARG A 3 -29.19 -0.87 61.14
C ARG A 3 -28.33 -0.22 60.02
N HIS A 4 -27.04 -0.49 59.98
CA HIS A 4 -26.15 0.12 58.98
C HIS A 4 -25.97 -0.70 57.70
N SER A 5 -26.30 -1.99 57.71
CA SER A 5 -26.17 -2.92 56.57
C SER A 5 -27.29 -2.77 55.53
N ILE A 6 -28.48 -2.27 55.92
CA ILE A 6 -29.62 -2.12 54.99
C ILE A 6 -29.44 -0.91 54.04
N TRP A 7 -28.74 0.15 54.49
CA TRP A 7 -28.49 1.34 53.67
C TRP A 7 -27.49 1.10 52.55
N LEU A 8 -26.49 0.27 52.76
CA LEU A 8 -25.49 -0.06 51.76
C LEU A 8 -26.05 -0.91 50.62
N ILE A 9 -26.97 -1.83 50.91
CA ILE A 9 -27.59 -2.67 49.90
C ILE A 9 -28.56 -1.86 49.00
N GLY A 10 -29.24 -0.89 49.57
CA GLY A 10 -30.13 0.01 48.81
C GLY A 10 -29.37 0.90 47.81
N SER A 11 -28.16 1.38 48.18
CA SER A 11 -27.37 2.25 47.33
C SER A 11 -26.71 1.50 46.16
N VAL A 12 -26.31 0.23 46.35
CA VAL A 12 -25.76 -0.60 45.27
C VAL A 12 -26.85 -1.00 44.28
N PHE A 13 -28.06 -1.23 44.74
CA PHE A 13 -29.20 -1.60 43.86
C PHE A 13 -29.64 -0.39 43.02
N ALA A 14 -29.60 0.83 43.56
CA ALA A 14 -29.93 2.07 42.85
C ALA A 14 -28.89 2.38 41.74
N LEU A 15 -27.63 2.10 42.01
CA LEU A 15 -26.54 2.30 41.00
C LEU A 15 -26.65 1.27 39.87
N LEU A 16 -27.05 0.04 40.15
CA LEU A 16 -27.26 -0.99 39.12
C LEU A 16 -28.45 -0.67 38.20
N LEU A 17 -29.52 -0.04 38.74
CA LEU A 17 -30.66 0.35 37.93
C LEU A 17 -30.42 1.57 37.05
N LEU A 18 -29.51 2.47 37.47
CA LEU A 18 -29.09 3.60 36.66
C LEU A 18 -28.13 3.18 35.52
N GLY A 19 -27.31 2.14 35.75
CA GLY A 19 -26.46 1.57 34.72
C GLY A 19 -27.20 0.87 33.60
N CYS A 20 -28.30 0.20 33.91
CA CYS A 20 -29.13 -0.46 32.88
C CYS A 20 -29.89 0.50 31.94
N UNK A 21 -30.07 1.53 32.46
CA UNK A 21 -30.79 2.42 31.82
C UNK A 21 -30.13 3.08 30.74
N THR A 22 -29.02 3.29 30.90
CA THR A 22 -28.18 3.89 29.88
C THR A 22 -27.86 2.89 28.75
N LEU A 23 -27.58 1.66 29.08
CA LEU A 23 -27.33 0.59 28.11
C LEU A 23 -28.55 0.29 27.22
N GLN A 24 -29.74 0.45 27.74
CA GLN A 24 -30.98 0.19 27.00
C GLN A 24 -31.33 1.32 26.01
N LYS A 25 -30.88 2.55 26.32
CA LYS A 25 -31.12 3.70 25.45
C LYS A 25 -30.18 3.65 24.23
N ASP A 26 -28.93 3.23 24.42
CA ASP A 26 -27.95 3.10 23.35
C ASP A 26 -28.30 1.94 22.39
N ARG A 27 -28.80 0.83 22.91
CA ARG A 27 -29.25 -0.30 22.08
C ARG A 27 -30.44 0.05 21.18
N PHE A 28 -31.33 0.94 21.61
CA PHE A 28 -32.50 1.33 20.82
C PHE A 28 -32.16 2.27 19.66
N VAL A 29 -31.15 3.09 19.83
CA VAL A 29 -30.66 3.98 18.77
C VAL A 29 -29.92 3.19 17.70
N ASP A 30 -29.09 2.20 18.08
CA ASP A 30 -28.35 1.33 17.16
C ASP A 30 -29.29 0.49 16.29
N THR A 31 -30.40 0.03 16.82
CA THR A 31 -31.32 -0.90 16.10
C THR A 31 -32.05 -0.19 14.95
N ILE A 32 -32.34 1.10 15.06
CA ILE A 32 -33.03 1.87 14.01
C ILE A 32 -32.08 2.19 12.84
N GLY A 33 -30.79 2.32 13.12
CA GLY A 33 -29.78 2.68 12.13
C GLY A 33 -29.22 1.52 11.31
N GLN A 34 -29.39 0.26 11.74
CA GLN A 34 -28.65 -0.88 11.15
C GLN A 34 -28.87 -1.08 9.65
N ILE A 35 -30.13 -0.97 9.17
CA ILE A 35 -30.45 -1.14 7.74
C ILE A 35 -29.82 -0.01 6.92
N GLN A 36 -29.84 1.21 7.42
CA GLN A 36 -29.23 2.37 6.76
C GLN A 36 -27.70 2.27 6.78
N LEU A 37 -27.13 1.87 7.93
CA LEU A 37 -25.68 1.69 8.06
C LEU A 37 -25.15 0.63 7.10
N LYS A 38 -25.89 -0.48 6.93
CA LYS A 38 -25.50 -1.53 5.97
C LYS A 38 -25.38 -0.99 4.55
N LYS A 39 -26.28 -0.09 4.11
CA LYS A 39 -26.20 0.51 2.77
C LYS A 39 -24.98 1.42 2.64
N LEU A 40 -24.61 2.14 3.71
CA LEU A 40 -23.40 2.95 3.72
C LEU A 40 -22.14 2.05 3.69
N ASP A 41 -22.16 0.93 4.42
CA ASP A 41 -21.06 -0.05 4.38
C ASP A 41 -20.87 -0.63 2.97
N GLU A 42 -21.95 -0.91 2.24
CA GLU A 42 -21.91 -1.40 0.86
C GLU A 42 -21.24 -0.37 -0.08
N ILE A 43 -21.53 0.92 0.10
CA ILE A 43 -20.88 2.00 -0.65
C ILE A 43 -19.40 2.07 -0.29
N GLU A 44 -19.06 2.04 1.00
CA GLU A 44 -17.68 2.10 1.50
C GLU A 44 -16.86 0.94 0.95
N GLU A 45 -17.41 -0.29 1.03
CA GLU A 45 -16.77 -1.49 0.50
C GLU A 45 -16.45 -1.34 -1.00
N SER A 46 -17.42 -0.85 -1.78
CA SER A 46 -17.26 -0.65 -3.23
C SER A 46 -16.20 0.42 -3.53
N LEU A 47 -16.22 1.54 -2.82
CA LEU A 47 -15.23 2.61 -2.99
C LEU A 47 -13.82 2.11 -2.65
N THR A 48 -13.69 1.32 -1.58
CA THR A 48 -12.39 0.78 -1.14
C THR A 48 -11.85 -0.22 -2.18
N GLN A 49 -12.72 -1.05 -2.79
CA GLN A 49 -12.34 -1.94 -3.88
C GLN A 49 -11.87 -1.16 -5.12
N ILE A 50 -12.53 -0.05 -5.45
CA ILE A 50 -12.11 0.81 -6.57
C ILE A 50 -10.76 1.48 -6.26
N ARG A 51 -10.53 1.95 -5.02
CA ARG A 51 -9.23 2.48 -4.60
C ARG A 51 -8.12 1.46 -4.85
N LYS A 52 -8.36 0.18 -4.50
CA LYS A 52 -7.39 -0.91 -4.77
C LYS A 52 -7.11 -1.05 -6.27
N LYS A 53 -8.15 -1.09 -7.12
CA LYS A 53 -7.98 -1.18 -8.59
C LYS A 53 -7.15 -0.03 -9.15
N ILE A 54 -7.36 1.19 -8.64
CA ILE A 54 -6.62 2.38 -9.07
C ILE A 54 -5.16 2.27 -8.60
N LEU A 55 -4.94 1.86 -7.36
CA LEU A 55 -3.61 1.65 -6.80
C LEU A 55 -2.83 0.61 -7.63
N ASP A 56 -3.46 -0.53 -7.95
CA ASP A 56 -2.87 -1.59 -8.77
C ASP A 56 -2.56 -1.14 -10.20
N ASN A 57 -3.23 -0.09 -10.66
CA ASN A 57 -3.04 0.49 -11.98
C ASN A 57 -2.23 1.80 -11.93
N ASN A 58 -1.31 1.90 -10.97
CA ASN A 58 -0.39 3.04 -10.80
C ASN A 58 -1.11 4.40 -10.71
N GLY A 59 -2.23 4.43 -10.00
CA GLY A 59 -3.01 5.65 -9.79
C GLY A 59 -3.91 6.06 -10.96
N ILE A 60 -3.99 5.24 -12.02
CA ILE A 60 -4.74 5.59 -13.22
C ILE A 60 -6.20 5.17 -13.08
N VAL A 61 -7.12 6.13 -13.24
CA VAL A 61 -8.57 5.89 -13.30
C VAL A 61 -8.94 5.45 -14.70
N THR A 62 -9.19 4.14 -14.88
CA THR A 62 -9.61 3.58 -16.18
C THR A 62 -11.06 3.93 -16.50
N GLU A 63 -11.47 3.71 -17.75
CA GLU A 63 -12.87 3.88 -18.18
C GLU A 63 -13.81 2.96 -17.38
N GLN A 64 -13.36 1.73 -17.08
CA GLN A 64 -14.11 0.79 -16.25
C GLN A 64 -14.30 1.33 -14.82
N THR A 65 -13.23 1.77 -14.16
CA THR A 65 -13.33 2.32 -12.79
C THR A 65 -14.17 3.60 -12.77
N ARG A 66 -14.09 4.42 -13.82
CA ARG A 66 -14.94 5.61 -13.98
C ARG A 66 -16.42 5.25 -14.07
N GLY A 67 -16.77 4.19 -14.81
CA GLY A 67 -18.14 3.67 -14.88
C GLY A 67 -18.63 3.14 -13.55
N GLU A 68 -17.77 2.41 -12.80
CA GLU A 68 -18.11 1.91 -11.47
C GLU A 68 -18.35 3.07 -10.47
N LEU A 69 -17.50 4.10 -10.50
CA LEU A 69 -17.69 5.32 -9.68
C LEU A 69 -19.00 6.03 -10.01
N GLY A 70 -19.38 6.07 -11.32
CA GLY A 70 -20.65 6.63 -11.75
C GLY A 70 -21.85 5.95 -11.10
N LYS A 71 -21.85 4.61 -11.05
CA LYS A 71 -22.92 3.83 -10.40
C LYS A 71 -23.00 4.10 -8.89
N ILE A 72 -21.84 4.20 -8.23
CA ILE A 72 -21.79 4.51 -6.79
C ILE A 72 -22.36 5.91 -6.53
N ARG A 73 -22.00 6.88 -7.40
CA ARG A 73 -22.53 8.25 -7.30
C ARG A 73 -24.05 8.24 -7.43
N GLU A 74 -24.61 7.57 -8.45
CA GLU A 74 -26.05 7.47 -8.65
C GLU A 74 -26.74 6.86 -7.42
N HIS A 75 -26.16 5.80 -6.86
CA HIS A 75 -26.70 5.16 -5.65
C HIS A 75 -26.65 6.11 -4.43
N GLY A 76 -25.54 6.82 -4.24
CA GLY A 76 -25.39 7.84 -3.19
C GLY A 76 -26.39 8.99 -3.33
N ASP A 77 -26.62 9.43 -4.56
CA ASP A 77 -27.60 10.47 -4.89
C ASP A 77 -29.03 9.99 -4.57
N ASP A 78 -29.38 8.74 -4.92
CA ASP A 78 -30.69 8.13 -4.58
C ASP A 78 -30.90 8.09 -3.06
N LEU A 79 -29.88 7.66 -2.30
CA LEU A 79 -29.98 7.62 -0.85
C LEU A 79 -30.15 9.03 -0.25
N ALA A 80 -29.54 10.04 -0.85
CA ALA A 80 -29.63 11.42 -0.39
C ALA A 80 -31.01 12.06 -0.63
N THR A 81 -31.81 11.52 -1.57
CA THR A 81 -33.18 11.99 -1.80
C THR A 81 -34.16 11.50 -0.74
N LYS A 82 -33.77 10.49 0.06
CA LYS A 82 -34.63 9.90 1.08
C LYS A 82 -34.49 10.69 2.37
N ASP A 83 -35.61 11.19 2.89
CA ASP A 83 -35.62 11.98 4.12
C ASP A 83 -35.03 11.19 5.28
N SER A 84 -34.04 11.76 5.93
CA SER A 84 -33.48 11.22 7.17
C SER A 84 -33.27 12.38 8.15
N VAL A 85 -33.66 12.15 9.38
CA VAL A 85 -33.44 13.08 10.49
C VAL A 85 -32.16 12.73 11.27
N ASN A 86 -31.53 11.61 10.95
CA ASN A 86 -30.33 11.14 11.65
C ASN A 86 -29.11 11.88 11.10
N ARG A 87 -28.58 12.81 11.88
CA ARG A 87 -27.46 13.66 11.49
C ARG A 87 -26.17 12.87 11.22
N GLN A 88 -25.94 11.78 11.96
CA GLN A 88 -24.77 10.92 11.77
C GLN A 88 -24.85 10.17 10.44
N TYR A 89 -26.05 9.64 10.10
CA TYR A 89 -26.28 9.00 8.81
C TYR A 89 -26.04 9.97 7.65
N ILE A 90 -26.59 11.19 7.75
CA ILE A 90 -26.42 12.23 6.72
C ILE A 90 -24.93 12.57 6.56
N ALA A 91 -24.21 12.75 7.67
CA ALA A 91 -22.78 13.08 7.64
C ALA A 91 -21.98 11.99 6.94
N ARG A 92 -22.19 10.71 7.33
CA ARG A 92 -21.45 9.60 6.71
C ARG A 92 -21.80 9.43 5.22
N LEU A 93 -23.09 9.57 4.85
CA LEU A 93 -23.51 9.54 3.44
C LEU A 93 -22.82 10.63 2.61
N GLU A 94 -22.84 11.87 3.12
CA GLU A 94 -22.17 13.00 2.45
C GLU A 94 -20.66 12.77 2.36
N ALA A 95 -20.04 12.24 3.42
CA ALA A 95 -18.61 11.91 3.40
C ALA A 95 -18.27 10.84 2.33
N LEU A 96 -19.09 9.80 2.21
CA LEU A 96 -18.90 8.75 1.19
C LEU A 96 -19.08 9.31 -0.24
N ARG A 97 -20.03 10.23 -0.45
CA ARG A 97 -20.20 10.94 -1.72
C ARG A 97 -18.97 11.82 -2.03
N GLY A 98 -18.38 12.40 -0.98
CA GLY A 98 -17.14 13.15 -1.09
C GLY A 98 -15.94 12.24 -1.43
N LEU A 99 -15.87 11.05 -0.84
CA LEU A 99 -14.82 10.05 -1.15
C LEU A 99 -14.94 9.61 -2.62
N GLU A 100 -16.16 9.33 -3.11
CA GLU A 100 -16.37 9.04 -4.54
C GLU A 100 -15.81 10.17 -5.41
N ALA A 101 -16.10 11.41 -5.06
CA ALA A 101 -15.62 12.56 -5.81
C ALA A 101 -14.09 12.71 -5.76
N GLN A 102 -13.48 12.43 -4.61
CA GLN A 102 -12.03 12.48 -4.42
C GLN A 102 -11.35 11.39 -5.29
N ILE A 103 -11.86 10.16 -5.25
CA ILE A 103 -11.36 9.04 -6.05
C ILE A 103 -11.52 9.33 -7.56
N ALA A 104 -12.60 10.01 -7.95
CA ALA A 104 -12.86 10.44 -9.33
C ALA A 104 -12.02 11.67 -9.73
N ALA A 105 -11.07 12.11 -8.93
CA ALA A 105 -10.21 13.27 -9.15
C ALA A 105 -11.00 14.59 -9.31
N ASN A 106 -12.08 14.75 -8.52
CA ASN A 106 -12.89 15.98 -8.51
C ASN A 106 -12.84 16.62 -7.11
N PRO A 107 -11.75 17.32 -6.78
CA PRO A 107 -11.58 17.90 -5.43
C PRO A 107 -12.59 18.99 -5.08
N ARG A 108 -13.10 19.71 -6.08
CA ARG A 108 -14.13 20.74 -5.84
C ARG A 108 -15.43 20.09 -5.32
N ARG A 109 -15.87 19.00 -5.95
CA ARG A 109 -17.06 18.26 -5.52
C ARG A 109 -16.80 17.57 -4.17
N ALA A 110 -15.62 16.99 -3.97
CA ALA A 110 -15.23 16.36 -2.72
C ALA A 110 -15.33 17.36 -1.54
N ARG A 111 -14.77 18.56 -1.69
CA ARG A 111 -14.85 19.62 -0.66
C ARG A 111 -16.27 20.10 -0.39
N LYS A 112 -17.15 20.11 -1.41
CA LYS A 112 -18.57 20.45 -1.22
C LYS A 112 -19.25 19.43 -0.30
N HIS A 113 -19.05 18.15 -0.55
CA HIS A 113 -19.61 17.07 0.26
C HIS A 113 -18.99 17.01 1.66
N LEU A 114 -17.69 17.27 1.78
CA LEU A 114 -17.01 17.37 3.08
C LEU A 114 -17.68 18.43 3.98
N ARG A 115 -17.92 19.62 3.43
CA ARG A 115 -18.61 20.68 4.20
C ARG A 115 -19.99 20.24 4.67
N ALA A 116 -20.78 19.64 3.78
CA ALA A 116 -22.12 19.13 4.12
C ALA A 116 -22.05 18.05 5.22
N ALA A 117 -21.06 17.17 5.16
CA ALA A 117 -20.85 16.14 6.17
C ALA A 117 -20.53 16.76 7.55
N LEU A 118 -19.56 17.68 7.59
CA LEU A 118 -19.12 18.33 8.84
C LEU A 118 -20.23 19.22 9.43
N ASP A 119 -21.03 19.87 8.59
CA ASP A 119 -22.21 20.66 9.03
C ASP A 119 -23.28 19.76 9.68
N SER A 120 -23.42 18.52 9.19
CA SER A 120 -24.35 17.55 9.74
C SER A 120 -23.83 16.94 11.05
N TRP A 121 -22.57 16.46 11.06
CA TRP A 121 -21.94 15.88 12.25
C TRP A 121 -20.41 15.99 12.14
N LYS A 122 -19.84 16.93 12.86
CA LYS A 122 -18.41 17.28 12.78
C LYS A 122 -17.45 16.17 13.26
N PHE A 123 -17.95 15.18 13.99
CA PHE A 123 -17.15 14.08 14.52
C PHE A 123 -17.28 12.80 13.68
N ASP A 124 -17.82 12.88 12.47
CA ASP A 124 -17.93 11.70 11.59
C ASP A 124 -16.55 11.25 11.12
N GLU A 125 -16.19 10.01 11.42
CA GLU A 125 -14.88 9.44 11.07
C GLU A 125 -14.63 9.44 9.56
N THR A 126 -15.68 9.16 8.75
CA THR A 126 -15.55 9.14 7.29
C THR A 126 -15.34 10.53 6.72
N ALA A 127 -15.94 11.57 7.34
CA ALA A 127 -15.71 12.95 6.96
C ALA A 127 -14.27 13.39 7.28
N ILE A 128 -13.76 13.01 8.45
CA ILE A 128 -12.37 13.28 8.85
C ILE A 128 -11.41 12.54 7.92
N LEU A 129 -11.72 11.28 7.55
CA LEU A 129 -10.96 10.51 6.57
C LEU A 129 -10.90 11.25 5.22
N LEU A 130 -12.04 11.73 4.73
CA LEU A 130 -12.10 12.50 3.47
C LEU A 130 -11.23 13.75 3.54
N GLU A 131 -11.26 14.46 4.67
CA GLU A 131 -10.43 15.65 4.87
C GLU A 131 -8.94 15.29 4.81
N ALA A 132 -8.53 14.21 5.48
CA ALA A 132 -7.16 13.70 5.42
C ALA A 132 -6.73 13.36 3.99
N LEU A 133 -7.60 12.69 3.22
CA LEU A 133 -7.31 12.28 1.83
C LEU A 133 -7.26 13.46 0.84
N LEU A 134 -7.73 14.65 1.24
CA LEU A 134 -7.60 15.88 0.45
C LEU A 134 -6.30 16.64 0.74
N ILE A 135 -5.49 16.14 1.68
CA ILE A 135 -4.14 16.67 1.97
C ILE A 135 -3.15 15.83 1.12
N ASP A 136 -2.52 16.43 0.14
CA ASP A 136 -1.64 15.71 -0.78
C ASP A 136 -0.32 15.31 -0.11
N ASP A 137 0.24 16.21 0.71
CA ASP A 137 1.51 15.98 1.40
C ASP A 137 1.37 14.95 2.52
N ALA A 138 2.25 13.96 2.52
CA ALA A 138 2.19 12.84 3.47
C ALA A 138 2.47 13.26 4.92
N GLU A 139 3.36 14.18 5.16
CA GLU A 139 3.62 14.71 6.51
C GLU A 139 2.46 15.55 7.06
N UNK A 140 1.89 16.20 6.32
CA UNK A 140 0.81 16.95 6.59
C UNK A 140 -0.32 16.18 6.90
N ARG A 141 -0.55 15.17 6.07
CA ARG A 141 -1.60 14.19 6.33
C ARG A 141 -1.40 13.46 7.65
N LEU A 142 -0.20 12.99 7.90
CA LEU A 142 0.16 12.28 9.14
C LEU A 142 -0.09 13.17 10.38
N THR A 143 0.30 14.43 10.33
CA THR A 143 0.05 15.39 11.41
C THR A 143 -1.45 15.55 11.67
N PHE A 144 -2.22 15.77 10.62
CA PHE A 144 -3.70 15.89 10.70
C PHE A 144 -4.32 14.62 11.32
N LEU A 145 -3.91 13.44 10.86
CA LEU A 145 -4.42 12.15 11.37
C LEU A 145 -4.09 12.00 12.87
N ASN A 146 -2.87 12.32 13.27
CA ASN A 146 -2.46 12.22 14.68
C ASN A 146 -3.29 13.13 15.59
N GLU A 147 -3.61 14.35 15.15
CA GLU A 147 -4.45 15.28 15.90
C GLU A 147 -5.87 14.71 16.14
N HIS A 148 -6.43 14.03 15.15
CA HIS A 148 -7.80 13.51 15.21
C HIS A 148 -7.90 12.14 15.89
N ILE A 149 -6.87 11.31 15.78
CA ILE A 149 -6.82 9.97 16.41
C ILE A 149 -6.64 10.08 17.94
N ALA A 150 -5.91 11.09 18.43
CA ALA A 150 -5.60 11.27 19.86
C ALA A 150 -6.84 11.40 20.73
N GLU A 151 -7.98 11.81 20.17
CA GLU A 151 -9.23 12.05 20.91
C GLU A 151 -10.11 10.79 21.07
N SER A 152 -9.86 9.73 20.32
CA SER A 152 -10.66 8.50 20.34
C SER A 152 -9.84 7.28 19.97
N ARG A 153 -10.14 6.16 20.62
CA ARG A 153 -9.45 4.89 20.41
C ARG A 153 -10.05 4.02 19.30
N GLU A 154 -11.17 4.43 18.70
CA GLU A 154 -11.92 3.60 17.75
C GLU A 154 -12.01 4.20 16.34
N HIS A 155 -11.04 5.05 15.98
CA HIS A 155 -10.94 5.62 14.63
C HIS A 155 -10.13 4.70 13.70
N TRP A 156 -10.66 3.50 13.44
CA TRP A 156 -9.93 2.45 12.69
C TRP A 156 -9.60 2.87 11.27
N ARG A 157 -10.49 3.61 10.59
CA ARG A 157 -10.24 4.13 9.23
C ARG A 157 -9.09 5.13 9.22
N LEU A 158 -9.05 6.01 10.19
CA LEU A 158 -7.97 7.01 10.31
C LEU A 158 -6.64 6.34 10.65
N ILE A 159 -6.68 5.30 11.51
CA ILE A 159 -5.47 4.53 11.86
C ILE A 159 -4.95 3.76 10.65
N ALA A 160 -5.83 3.20 9.80
CA ALA A 160 -5.41 2.54 8.57
C ALA A 160 -4.77 3.53 7.57
N GLU A 161 -5.35 4.73 7.40
CA GLU A 161 -4.76 5.79 6.56
C GLU A 161 -3.47 6.34 7.16
N LYS A 162 -3.35 6.39 8.49
CA LYS A 162 -2.08 6.71 9.17
C LYS A 162 -0.99 5.71 8.76
N GLY A 163 -1.33 4.42 8.66
CA GLY A 163 -0.42 3.40 8.14
C GLY A 163 0.05 3.71 6.72
N ALA A 164 -0.87 4.14 5.85
CA ALA A 164 -0.53 4.53 4.47
C ALA A 164 0.36 5.79 4.44
N ALA A 165 0.11 6.76 5.32
CA ALA A 165 0.96 7.96 5.43
C ALA A 165 2.38 7.58 5.90
N HIS A 166 2.50 6.74 6.93
CA HIS A 166 3.80 6.21 7.40
C HIS A 166 4.54 5.48 6.27
N PHE A 167 3.82 4.63 5.52
CA PHE A 167 4.42 3.88 4.39
C PHE A 167 5.02 4.83 3.36
N ASN A 168 4.28 5.89 2.98
CA ASN A 168 4.73 6.87 1.99
C ASN A 168 5.94 7.69 2.48
N LEU A 169 6.15 7.74 3.81
CA LEU A 169 7.30 8.41 4.43
C LEU A 169 8.47 7.45 4.71
N GLY A 170 8.37 6.18 4.27
CA GLY A 170 9.40 5.17 4.51
C GLY A 170 9.44 4.66 5.95
N GLN A 171 8.45 4.98 6.77
CA GLN A 171 8.34 4.58 8.18
C GLN A 171 7.61 3.23 8.27
N TYR A 172 8.31 2.15 7.87
CA TYR A 172 7.68 0.86 7.61
C TYR A 172 7.21 0.14 8.87
N SER A 173 7.94 0.29 9.98
CA SER A 173 7.55 -0.28 11.27
C SER A 173 6.25 0.31 11.79
N GLU A 174 6.11 1.64 11.70
CA GLU A 174 4.90 2.37 12.09
C GLU A 174 3.72 2.05 11.16
N ALA A 175 3.99 1.90 9.85
CA ALA A 175 2.98 1.52 8.87
C ALA A 175 2.38 0.14 9.23
N VAL A 176 3.22 -0.88 9.44
CA VAL A 176 2.79 -2.23 9.82
C VAL A 176 2.00 -2.18 11.13
N SER A 177 2.52 -1.49 12.14
CA SER A 177 1.87 -1.37 13.45
C SER A 177 0.47 -0.75 13.33
N SER A 178 0.33 0.31 12.52
CA SER A 178 -0.97 0.97 12.28
C SER A 178 -1.97 0.04 11.58
N TRP A 179 -1.53 -0.65 10.53
CA TRP A 179 -2.40 -1.59 9.80
C TRP A 179 -2.78 -2.80 10.65
N ASP A 180 -1.86 -3.37 11.42
CA ASP A 180 -2.14 -4.52 12.31
C ASP A 180 -3.17 -4.15 13.38
N ALA A 181 -3.12 -2.90 13.87
CA ALA A 181 -4.07 -2.41 14.86
C ALA A 181 -5.47 -2.18 14.26
N ALA A 182 -5.56 -1.68 13.02
CA ALA A 182 -6.82 -1.18 12.45
C ALA A 182 -7.58 -2.20 11.59
N LEU A 183 -6.87 -2.95 10.72
CA LEU A 183 -7.51 -3.77 9.69
C LEU A 183 -8.47 -4.85 10.23
N PRO A 184 -8.22 -5.48 11.41
CA PRO A 184 -9.16 -6.46 11.95
C PRO A 184 -10.54 -5.90 12.29
N PHE A 185 -10.68 -4.59 12.43
CA PHE A 185 -11.93 -3.92 12.82
C PHE A 185 -12.64 -3.23 11.64
N LEU A 186 -12.10 -3.36 10.43
CA LEU A 186 -12.61 -2.73 9.21
C LEU A 186 -13.24 -3.75 8.26
N LEU A 187 -14.00 -3.26 7.27
CA LEU A 187 -14.56 -4.09 6.20
C LEU A 187 -13.43 -4.80 5.42
N PRO A 188 -13.68 -6.02 4.92
CA PRO A 188 -12.62 -6.81 4.25
C PRO A 188 -11.88 -6.10 3.12
N ALA A 189 -12.52 -5.20 2.40
CA ALA A 189 -11.88 -4.45 1.32
C ALA A 189 -10.70 -3.61 1.80
N TRP A 190 -10.69 -3.15 3.07
CA TRP A 190 -9.56 -2.40 3.64
C TRP A 190 -8.29 -3.27 3.73
N SER A 191 -8.44 -4.52 4.14
CA SER A 191 -7.32 -5.47 4.19
C SER A 191 -6.77 -5.73 2.78
N THR A 192 -7.67 -5.87 1.80
CA THR A 192 -7.29 -6.03 0.39
C THR A 192 -6.58 -4.78 -0.15
N LEU A 193 -7.09 -3.59 0.20
CA LEU A 193 -6.52 -2.31 -0.24
C LEU A 193 -5.03 -2.20 0.13
N TYR A 194 -4.69 -2.54 1.37
CA TYR A 194 -3.33 -2.36 1.89
C TYR A 194 -2.46 -3.62 1.88
N ALA A 195 -2.97 -4.76 1.33
CA ALA A 195 -2.27 -6.05 1.39
C ALA A 195 -0.82 -5.98 0.86
N ASP A 196 -0.64 -5.39 -0.32
CA ASP A 196 0.67 -5.33 -0.97
C ASP A 196 1.61 -4.36 -0.25
N GLN A 197 1.12 -3.18 0.10
CA GLN A 197 1.92 -2.19 0.85
C GLN A 197 2.30 -2.73 2.23
N ARG A 198 1.36 -3.42 2.91
CA ARG A 198 1.65 -4.03 4.22
C ARG A 198 2.71 -5.12 4.10
N LYS A 199 2.64 -5.95 3.04
CA LYS A 199 3.66 -6.99 2.76
C LYS A 199 5.02 -6.36 2.52
N GLN A 200 5.08 -5.29 1.70
CA GLN A 200 6.31 -4.54 1.42
C GLN A 200 6.88 -3.93 2.70
N ALA A 201 6.03 -3.25 3.49
CA ALA A 201 6.45 -2.64 4.76
C ALA A 201 6.95 -3.69 5.74
N TRP A 202 6.31 -4.87 5.82
CA TRP A 202 6.76 -5.98 6.67
C TRP A 202 8.17 -6.44 6.27
N THR A 203 8.44 -6.52 4.97
CA THR A 203 9.75 -6.94 4.45
C THR A 203 10.84 -5.91 4.80
N LEU A 204 10.48 -4.61 4.82
CA LEU A 204 11.43 -3.50 5.01
C LEU A 204 11.50 -3.01 6.45
N LYS A 205 10.56 -3.41 7.33
CA LYS A 205 10.56 -2.94 8.72
C LYS A 205 11.84 -3.37 9.43
N GLY A 206 12.36 -2.47 10.24
CA GLY A 206 13.64 -2.67 10.96
C GLY A 206 14.86 -2.28 10.16
N SER A 207 14.71 -1.93 8.88
CA SER A 207 15.83 -1.44 8.08
C SER A 207 15.77 0.08 7.83
N GLU A 208 14.76 0.77 8.38
CA GLU A 208 14.62 2.23 8.24
C GLU A 208 15.84 2.99 8.75
N ASP A 209 16.45 2.50 9.83
CA ASP A 209 17.66 3.11 10.43
C ASP A 209 18.95 2.71 9.70
N GLU A 210 18.90 1.68 8.84
CA GLU A 210 20.06 1.16 8.12
C GLU A 210 20.20 1.79 6.73
N LEU A 211 19.07 2.23 6.14
CA LEU A 211 19.07 2.86 4.80
C LEU A 211 19.59 4.29 4.88
N ASP A 212 20.50 4.66 3.99
CA ASP A 212 20.98 6.04 3.92
C ASP A 212 19.91 6.95 3.30
N GLU A 213 20.05 8.26 3.52
CA GLU A 213 19.10 9.28 3.03
C GLU A 213 18.93 9.25 1.50
N GLN A 214 19.97 8.91 0.77
CA GLN A 214 19.91 8.80 -0.69
C GLN A 214 19.14 7.58 -1.14
N SER A 215 19.33 6.45 -0.47
CA SER A 215 18.58 5.23 -0.74
C SER A 215 17.08 5.42 -0.42
N LEU A 216 16.76 6.08 0.70
CA LEU A 216 15.39 6.41 1.05
C LEU A 216 14.70 7.25 -0.03
N SER A 217 15.42 8.25 -0.60
CA SER A 217 14.83 9.07 -1.68
C SER A 217 14.56 8.24 -2.93
N LEU A 218 15.44 7.30 -3.26
CA LEU A 218 15.29 6.43 -4.44
C LEU A 218 14.15 5.41 -4.26
N LEU A 219 13.83 5.03 -3.01
CA LEU A 219 12.72 4.10 -2.74
C LEU A 219 11.37 4.71 -3.11
N THR A 220 11.23 6.03 -2.99
CA THR A 220 10.00 6.73 -3.33
C THR A 220 9.87 7.02 -4.82
N ASP A 221 10.95 6.87 -5.60
CA ASP A 221 10.92 7.08 -7.04
C ASP A 221 10.18 5.94 -7.75
N GLU A 222 9.21 6.30 -8.56
CA GLU A 222 8.48 5.38 -9.42
C GLU A 222 8.26 6.00 -10.78
N PRO A 223 8.83 5.42 -11.82
CA PRO A 223 9.83 4.32 -11.88
C PRO A 223 11.27 4.80 -11.73
N ILE A 224 12.17 3.91 -11.32
CA ILE A 224 13.61 4.20 -11.23
C ILE A 224 14.32 4.04 -12.58
N ILE A 225 15.49 4.67 -12.70
CA ILE A 225 16.38 4.49 -13.86
C ILE A 225 17.47 3.45 -13.54
N LEU A 226 18.19 2.98 -14.57
CA LEU A 226 19.24 1.97 -14.40
C LEU A 226 20.37 2.45 -13.48
N ALA A 227 20.73 3.75 -13.53
CA ALA A 227 21.71 4.32 -12.60
C ALA A 227 21.27 4.20 -11.15
N SER A 228 19.96 4.44 -10.87
CA SER A 228 19.39 4.29 -9.52
C SER A 228 19.44 2.84 -9.04
N MET A 229 19.18 1.89 -9.96
CA MET A 229 19.28 0.45 -9.67
C MET A 229 20.69 0.06 -9.21
N VAL A 230 21.73 0.51 -9.95
CA VAL A 230 23.14 0.25 -9.60
C VAL A 230 23.50 0.94 -8.27
N LYS A 231 23.02 2.17 -8.09
CA LYS A 231 23.29 2.94 -6.86
C LYS A 231 22.67 2.27 -5.63
N LEU A 232 21.43 1.79 -5.73
CA LEU A 232 20.78 1.02 -4.65
C LEU A 232 21.55 -0.26 -4.34
N THR A 233 22.06 -0.96 -5.36
CA THR A 233 22.89 -2.16 -5.14
C THR A 233 24.17 -1.80 -4.40
N LEU A 234 24.80 -0.74 -4.76
CA LEU A 234 26.06 -0.28 -4.14
C LEU A 234 25.85 0.14 -2.68
N UNK A 235 24.73 0.73 -2.58
CA UNK A 235 24.50 1.23 -1.41
C UNK A 235 24.05 0.34 -0.48
N GLU A 236 23.23 -0.64 -0.78
CA GLU A 236 22.42 -1.44 0.11
C GLU A 236 22.85 -2.92 0.14
N SER A 237 23.93 -3.31 -0.50
CA SER A 237 24.39 -4.71 -0.54
C SER A 237 25.90 -4.83 -0.77
N GLU A 238 26.44 -6.00 -0.47
CA GLU A 238 27.83 -6.37 -0.79
C GLU A 238 27.95 -7.10 -2.15
N LEU A 239 26.89 -7.15 -2.96
CA LEU A 239 26.87 -7.94 -4.20
C LEU A 239 27.79 -7.40 -5.30
N LEU A 240 28.17 -6.13 -5.22
CA LEU A 240 29.14 -5.52 -6.13
C LEU A 240 30.59 -5.64 -5.63
N ASP A 241 30.79 -6.01 -4.38
CA ASP A 241 32.14 -6.24 -3.83
C ASP A 241 32.80 -7.41 -4.58
N GLY A 242 34.02 -7.26 -4.95
CA GLY A 242 34.71 -8.28 -5.73
C GLY A 242 34.48 -8.24 -7.23
N ILE A 243 33.53 -7.44 -7.73
CA ILE A 243 33.35 -7.21 -9.16
C ILE A 243 34.41 -6.22 -9.67
N ASP A 244 34.84 -5.29 -8.79
CA ASP A 244 35.76 -4.22 -9.10
C ASP A 244 36.91 -4.11 -8.07
N GLU A 245 37.45 -5.26 -7.65
CA GLU A 245 38.46 -5.33 -6.58
C GLU A 245 39.71 -4.45 -6.83
N ASP A 246 40.03 -4.19 -8.09
CA ASP A 246 41.28 -3.49 -8.46
C ASP A 246 41.11 -2.02 -8.91
N ARG A 247 39.87 -1.50 -8.99
CA ARG A 247 39.60 -0.23 -9.69
C ARG A 247 38.91 0.87 -8.89
N ASN A 248 38.22 0.54 -7.79
CA ASN A 248 37.44 1.47 -6.96
C ASN A 248 36.57 2.42 -7.81
N LEU A 249 35.81 1.86 -8.74
CA LEU A 249 34.94 2.61 -9.63
C LEU A 249 33.70 3.10 -8.91
N GLU A 250 33.29 4.34 -9.19
CA GLU A 250 32.08 4.96 -8.61
C GLU A 250 31.25 5.64 -9.70
N GLY A 251 29.97 5.84 -9.41
CA GLY A 251 29.05 6.59 -10.27
C GLY A 251 29.00 6.07 -11.71
N SER A 252 29.13 6.97 -12.68
CA SER A 252 29.06 6.67 -14.12
C SER A 252 30.15 5.75 -14.60
N HIS A 253 31.31 5.74 -13.94
CA HIS A 253 32.42 4.83 -14.30
C HIS A 253 32.10 3.40 -13.95
N LEU A 254 31.51 3.17 -12.75
CA LEU A 254 31.03 1.85 -12.35
C LEU A 254 29.92 1.38 -13.30
N PHE A 255 28.95 2.25 -13.61
CA PHE A 255 27.87 1.91 -14.54
C PHE A 255 28.43 1.50 -15.91
N THR A 256 29.39 2.27 -16.45
CA THR A 256 30.05 1.98 -17.74
C THR A 256 30.75 0.62 -17.69
N TYR A 257 31.47 0.34 -16.61
CA TYR A 257 32.13 -0.95 -16.41
C TYR A 257 31.12 -2.11 -16.41
N LEU A 258 30.06 -1.98 -15.64
CA LEU A 258 29.00 -3.01 -15.56
C LEU A 258 28.34 -3.24 -16.93
N LYS A 259 28.07 -2.17 -17.68
CA LYS A 259 27.49 -2.25 -19.02
C LYS A 259 28.45 -2.98 -19.98
N ASN A 260 29.74 -2.63 -19.98
CA ASN A 260 30.74 -3.25 -20.84
C ASN A 260 30.96 -4.74 -20.52
N ASN A 261 30.62 -5.15 -19.30
CA ASN A 261 30.69 -6.55 -18.85
C ASN A 261 29.35 -7.28 -18.89
N GLY A 262 28.35 -6.71 -19.59
CA GLY A 262 27.10 -7.38 -19.90
C GLY A 262 26.03 -7.35 -18.79
N TYR A 263 26.23 -6.56 -17.75
CA TYR A 263 25.24 -6.39 -16.67
C TYR A 263 24.06 -5.46 -17.02
N UNK A 264 24.14 -4.42 -17.77
CA UNK A 264 23.22 -3.56 -18.11
C UNK A 264 23.30 -3.48 -19.50
N PHE A 265 22.19 -3.39 -20.29
CA PHE A 265 22.09 -3.34 -21.76
C PHE A 265 21.97 -1.92 -22.32
N SER A 266 21.43 -0.99 -21.55
CA SER A 266 21.05 0.36 -22.00
C SER A 266 21.87 1.43 -21.27
N SER A 267 21.57 2.72 -21.53
CA SER A 267 22.27 3.84 -20.87
C SER A 267 21.77 4.03 -19.43
N GLU A 268 22.56 4.66 -18.61
CA GLU A 268 22.29 4.90 -17.19
C GLU A 268 20.96 5.63 -16.94
N GLN A 269 20.53 6.50 -17.87
CA GLN A 269 19.30 7.30 -17.76
C GLN A 269 18.04 6.56 -18.26
N THR A 270 18.18 5.32 -18.74
CA THR A 270 17.05 4.50 -19.20
C THR A 270 16.23 4.02 -18.00
N LEU A 271 14.89 4.05 -18.13
CA LEU A 271 14.00 3.49 -17.11
C LEU A 271 14.29 1.99 -16.93
N ALA A 272 14.48 1.59 -15.69
CA ALA A 272 14.71 0.18 -15.36
C ALA A 272 13.41 -0.62 -15.63
N ARG A 273 13.57 -1.73 -16.34
CA ARG A 273 12.49 -2.68 -16.62
C ARG A 273 12.70 -3.94 -15.79
N ARG A 274 11.63 -4.68 -15.55
CA ARG A 274 11.69 -5.93 -14.79
C ARG A 274 12.74 -6.91 -15.35
N ARG A 275 12.85 -7.00 -16.70
CA ARG A 275 13.88 -7.82 -17.36
C ARG A 275 15.32 -7.35 -17.04
N ASP A 276 15.52 -6.02 -16.91
CA ASP A 276 16.84 -5.46 -16.61
C ASP A 276 17.23 -5.80 -15.16
N ALA A 277 16.29 -5.65 -14.22
CA ALA A 277 16.50 -6.04 -12.83
C ALA A 277 16.76 -7.54 -12.69
N ALA A 278 15.95 -8.38 -13.35
CA ALA A 278 16.11 -9.84 -13.32
C ALA A 278 17.49 -10.26 -13.83
N HIS A 279 17.91 -9.71 -14.97
CA HIS A 279 19.22 -10.01 -15.57
C HIS A 279 20.38 -9.58 -14.65
N PHE A 280 20.29 -8.35 -14.11
CA PHE A 280 21.32 -7.79 -13.24
C PHE A 280 21.47 -8.62 -11.95
N LEU A 281 20.37 -8.87 -11.25
CA LEU A 281 20.35 -9.64 -10.01
C LEU A 281 20.85 -11.08 -10.22
N TRP A 282 20.49 -11.71 -11.35
CA TRP A 282 20.94 -13.07 -11.68
C TRP A 282 22.44 -13.15 -11.88
N LEU A 283 23.03 -12.14 -12.55
CA LEU A 283 24.49 -12.09 -12.74
C LEU A 283 25.21 -11.84 -11.41
N LEU A 284 24.66 -10.97 -10.56
CA LEU A 284 25.20 -10.72 -9.22
C LEU A 284 25.18 -12.00 -8.38
N LEU A 285 24.05 -12.71 -8.37
CA LEU A 285 23.90 -13.97 -7.66
C LEU A 285 24.91 -15.04 -8.18
N SER A 286 25.06 -15.12 -9.50
CA SER A 286 26.01 -16.02 -10.15
C SER A 286 27.45 -15.75 -9.68
N ASN A 287 27.82 -14.49 -9.51
CA ASN A 287 29.13 -14.11 -8.98
C ASN A 287 29.26 -14.43 -7.49
N LYS A 288 28.26 -14.07 -6.69
CA LYS A 288 28.25 -14.33 -5.24
C LYS A 288 28.44 -15.83 -4.95
N LEU A 289 27.78 -16.68 -5.73
CA LEU A 289 27.86 -18.15 -5.56
C LEU A 289 29.09 -18.77 -6.26
N ASP A 290 29.89 -18.00 -7.00
CA ASP A 290 30.99 -18.45 -7.84
C ASP A 290 30.56 -19.57 -8.79
N LYS A 291 29.40 -19.41 -9.44
CA LYS A 291 28.78 -20.41 -10.32
C LYS A 291 28.51 -19.81 -11.72
N LYS A 292 29.57 -19.59 -12.49
CA LYS A 292 29.49 -18.97 -13.83
C LYS A 292 28.60 -19.76 -14.80
N GLU A 293 28.48 -21.07 -14.62
CA GLU A 293 27.58 -21.94 -15.41
C GLU A 293 26.08 -21.59 -15.22
N MET A 294 25.72 -20.92 -14.14
CA MET A 294 24.34 -20.47 -13.93
C MET A 294 23.89 -19.48 -14.99
N ARG A 295 24.82 -18.67 -15.53
CA ARG A 295 24.51 -17.54 -16.42
C ARG A 295 23.70 -17.94 -17.66
N ASN A 296 23.98 -19.14 -18.24
CA ASN A 296 23.34 -19.63 -19.47
C ASN A 296 22.63 -20.99 -19.26
N ARG A 297 22.30 -21.32 -18.03
CA ARG A 297 21.73 -22.62 -17.63
C ARG A 297 20.37 -22.86 -18.29
N PHE A 298 19.52 -21.85 -18.29
CA PHE A 298 18.14 -22.01 -18.77
C PHE A 298 18.02 -21.89 -20.28
N SER A 299 18.75 -20.98 -20.92
CA SER A 299 18.77 -20.85 -22.39
C SER A 299 19.23 -22.16 -23.03
N SER A 300 20.26 -22.82 -22.48
CA SER A 300 20.73 -24.11 -22.92
C SER A 300 19.66 -25.22 -22.76
N ARG A 301 18.99 -25.23 -21.59
CA ARG A 301 17.96 -26.23 -21.26
C ARG A 301 16.69 -26.08 -22.11
N PHE A 302 16.26 -24.85 -22.37
CA PHE A 302 15.00 -24.59 -23.06
C PHE A 302 15.15 -24.30 -24.56
N ALA A 303 16.36 -24.40 -25.11
CA ALA A 303 16.64 -24.13 -26.53
C ALA A 303 15.73 -24.89 -27.51
N LYS A 304 15.32 -26.12 -27.16
CA LYS A 304 14.49 -26.95 -28.02
C LYS A 304 13.01 -26.95 -27.66
N ASN A 305 12.68 -26.68 -26.41
CA ASN A 305 11.31 -26.85 -25.88
C ASN A 305 10.52 -25.54 -25.75
N GLY A 306 11.17 -24.39 -25.97
CA GLY A 306 10.58 -23.09 -25.79
C GLY A 306 10.51 -22.67 -24.32
N SER A 307 10.10 -21.44 -24.08
CA SER A 307 10.04 -20.84 -22.75
C SER A 307 8.86 -21.38 -21.92
N PRO A 308 9.05 -21.66 -20.64
CA PRO A 308 7.94 -21.98 -19.73
C PRO A 308 7.16 -20.73 -19.25
N ILE A 309 7.63 -19.52 -19.56
CA ILE A 309 6.95 -18.25 -19.22
C ILE A 309 6.37 -17.67 -20.51
N ALA A 310 5.07 -17.38 -20.50
CA ALA A 310 4.30 -17.09 -21.72
C ALA A 310 4.80 -15.88 -22.53
N ASP A 311 5.28 -14.84 -21.83
CA ASP A 311 5.71 -13.56 -22.43
C ASP A 311 7.23 -13.36 -22.48
N VAL A 312 8.02 -14.46 -22.33
CA VAL A 312 9.49 -14.42 -22.28
C VAL A 312 10.05 -15.44 -23.30
N GLU A 313 10.73 -14.95 -24.34
CA GLU A 313 11.31 -15.79 -25.40
C GLU A 313 12.74 -16.23 -25.05
N VAL A 314 13.07 -17.46 -25.41
CA VAL A 314 14.41 -18.08 -25.17
C VAL A 314 15.56 -17.23 -25.75
N UNK A 315 15.32 -16.53 -26.55
CA UNK A 315 16.21 -15.80 -27.16
C UNK A 315 16.62 -14.60 -26.61
N GLN A 316 16.04 -14.28 -25.87
CA GLN A 316 16.32 -12.96 -25.27
C GLN A 316 17.58 -13.00 -24.40
N PRO A 317 18.41 -11.95 -24.43
CA PRO A 317 19.67 -11.97 -23.66
C PRO A 317 19.46 -11.98 -22.14
N TRP A 318 18.28 -11.58 -21.68
CA TRP A 318 17.86 -11.56 -20.27
C TRP A 318 17.06 -12.81 -19.85
N PHE A 319 16.89 -13.79 -20.74
CA PHE A 319 16.08 -15.01 -20.52
C PHE A 319 16.52 -15.76 -19.26
N ASP A 320 17.82 -16.06 -19.16
CA ASP A 320 18.37 -16.77 -18.00
C ASP A 320 18.14 -16.00 -16.70
N GLY A 321 18.25 -14.68 -16.75
CA GLY A 321 17.97 -13.80 -15.60
C GLY A 321 16.54 -13.91 -15.12
N VAL A 322 15.57 -13.87 -16.05
CA VAL A 322 14.15 -13.98 -15.71
C VAL A 322 13.85 -15.37 -15.12
N LEU A 323 14.26 -16.44 -15.80
CA LEU A 323 13.99 -17.78 -15.28
C LEU A 323 14.70 -18.05 -13.96
N GLY A 324 15.94 -17.55 -13.82
CA GLY A 324 16.72 -17.71 -12.61
C GLY A 324 16.07 -17.02 -11.42
N THR A 325 15.72 -15.75 -11.57
CA THR A 325 15.12 -14.96 -10.46
C THR A 325 13.74 -15.52 -10.07
N VAL A 326 12.96 -16.01 -11.02
CA VAL A 326 11.67 -16.66 -10.72
C VAL A 326 11.89 -18.01 -10.00
N GLN A 327 12.80 -18.86 -10.49
CA GLN A 327 13.08 -20.18 -9.89
C GLN A 327 13.67 -20.05 -8.47
N TYR A 328 14.46 -19.01 -8.22
CA TYR A 328 15.03 -18.72 -6.88
C TYR A 328 14.10 -17.86 -6.02
N GLU A 329 12.87 -17.65 -6.45
CA GLU A 329 11.85 -16.89 -5.69
C GLU A 329 12.29 -15.45 -5.33
N ILE A 330 13.26 -14.89 -6.09
CA ILE A 330 13.68 -13.49 -5.98
C ILE A 330 12.61 -12.57 -6.56
N MET A 331 12.09 -12.94 -7.75
CA MET A 331 11.00 -12.21 -8.43
C MET A 331 9.84 -13.16 -8.70
N SER A 332 8.62 -12.63 -8.72
CA SER A 332 7.41 -13.42 -8.99
C SER A 332 6.84 -13.13 -10.38
N LEU A 333 6.06 -14.09 -10.90
CA LEU A 333 5.20 -13.87 -12.07
C LEU A 333 3.99 -13.03 -11.65
N SER A 334 3.54 -12.10 -12.50
CA SER A 334 2.48 -11.14 -12.18
C SER A 334 1.13 -11.83 -11.90
N ASP A 335 0.85 -12.90 -12.64
CA ASP A 335 -0.41 -13.65 -12.56
C ASP A 335 -0.18 -15.17 -12.49
N GLY A 336 1.02 -15.57 -12.16
CA GLY A 336 1.46 -16.98 -12.15
C GLY A 336 1.87 -17.52 -13.52
N VAL A 337 1.74 -16.73 -14.60
CA VAL A 337 2.03 -17.16 -15.99
C VAL A 337 2.92 -16.16 -16.73
N HIS A 338 2.76 -14.86 -16.50
CA HIS A 338 3.44 -13.76 -17.21
C HIS A 338 4.43 -13.05 -16.28
N PHE A 339 5.56 -12.69 -16.83
CA PHE A 339 6.60 -11.98 -16.11
C PHE A 339 6.49 -10.45 -16.24
N UNK A 340 6.08 -9.78 -17.40
CA UNK A 340 6.06 -8.67 -17.63
C UNK A 340 7.24 -8.10 -17.80
N PRO A 341 8.10 -8.55 -18.75
CA PRO A 341 9.49 -8.09 -18.84
C PRO A 341 9.67 -6.60 -19.10
N ASN A 342 8.71 -5.97 -19.71
CA ASN A 342 8.74 -4.53 -20.03
C ASN A 342 8.13 -3.65 -18.93
N GLY A 343 7.61 -4.22 -17.86
CA GLY A 343 7.09 -3.48 -16.70
C GLY A 343 8.20 -2.65 -16.06
N THR A 344 7.86 -1.44 -15.61
CA THR A 344 8.79 -0.56 -14.89
C THR A 344 9.06 -1.10 -13.49
N VAL A 345 10.16 -0.64 -12.89
CA VAL A 345 10.61 -1.06 -11.56
C VAL A 345 10.57 0.15 -10.64
N SER A 346 9.94 0.00 -9.46
CA SER A 346 10.05 0.97 -8.38
C SER A 346 11.32 0.73 -7.55
N GLY A 347 11.80 1.75 -6.87
CA GLY A 347 12.92 1.59 -5.95
C GLY A 347 12.61 0.56 -4.86
N LEU A 348 11.40 0.60 -4.36
CA LEU A 348 10.94 -0.30 -3.31
C LEU A 348 10.93 -1.79 -3.75
N ASP A 349 10.38 -2.09 -4.94
CA ASP A 349 10.40 -3.45 -5.48
C ASP A 349 11.85 -3.94 -5.66
N TYR A 350 12.70 -3.04 -6.17
CA TYR A 350 14.10 -3.41 -6.43
C TYR A 350 14.83 -3.77 -5.14
N ILE A 351 14.66 -3.00 -4.05
CA ILE A 351 15.29 -3.31 -2.74
C ILE A 351 14.81 -4.68 -2.21
N ILE A 352 13.53 -4.98 -2.36
CA ILE A 352 12.97 -6.29 -1.94
C ILE A 352 13.68 -7.43 -2.69
N TRP A 353 13.83 -7.30 -4.01
CA TRP A 353 14.52 -8.31 -4.83
C TRP A 353 16.02 -8.38 -4.53
N LEU A 354 16.63 -7.24 -4.27
CA LEU A 354 18.06 -7.14 -3.92
C LEU A 354 18.33 -7.93 -2.62
N ARG A 355 17.54 -7.69 -1.59
CA ARG A 355 17.65 -8.41 -0.31
C ARG A 355 17.38 -9.90 -0.45
N ALA A 356 16.39 -10.26 -1.27
CA ALA A 356 16.12 -11.67 -1.58
C ALA A 356 17.33 -12.31 -2.29
N THR A 357 18.02 -11.58 -3.16
CA THR A 357 19.24 -12.05 -3.83
C THR A 357 20.39 -12.21 -2.82
N GLU A 358 20.52 -11.28 -1.92
CA GLU A 358 21.59 -11.27 -0.92
C GLU A 358 21.45 -12.40 0.11
N ALA A 359 20.23 -12.86 0.36
CA ALA A 359 19.94 -13.94 1.32
C ALA A 359 20.48 -15.31 0.87
N TYR A 360 20.85 -15.51 -0.39
CA TYR A 360 21.50 -16.73 -0.91
C TYR A 360 23.00 -16.71 -0.64
#